data_643fc69f64856d3e76e0de23264c8ffb
#
_entry.id   643fc69f64856d3e76e0de23264c8ffb
#
_cell.length_a   1.000
_cell.length_b   1.000
_cell.length_c   1.000
_cell.angle_alpha   90.00
_cell.angle_beta   90.00
_cell.angle_gamma   90.00
#
_symmetry.space_group_name_H-M   'P 1'
#
loop_
_entity.id
_entity.type
_entity.pdbx_description
1 polymer ?
#
loop_
_entity_poly.entity_id
_entity_poly.type
_entity_poly.pdbx_seq_one_letter_code
_entity_poly.pdbx_strand_id
1 'polypeptide(L)'
;MKCTKLAGVIILIVIAAVMASACGGGGSTSTNPKPTAVASSNISKPSPAVLLVNATTAGVLDNYYAILNITAKNEGADGIVIVVGSITQAGQTQRNEIPVYLTSGSAQTVKLVFPLKWKGGDWTPTVETEIP
;
A
#
# COMPACT_ATOMS: atom_id res chain seq x y z
N MET A 1 19.64 -38.61 3.09
CA MET A 1 20.31 -37.72 2.11
C MET A 1 19.56 -37.79 0.79
N LYS A 2 18.73 -36.78 0.46
CA LYS A 2 18.16 -36.61 -0.89
C LYS A 2 18.13 -35.11 -1.17
N CYS A 3 19.05 -34.64 -2.01
CA CYS A 3 19.05 -33.29 -2.56
C CYS A 3 17.99 -33.19 -3.65
N THR A 4 17.05 -32.31 -3.51
CA THR A 4 16.14 -31.93 -4.60
C THR A 4 16.58 -30.58 -5.14
N LYS A 5 17.09 -30.60 -6.37
CA LYS A 5 17.48 -29.44 -7.18
C LYS A 5 16.16 -28.76 -7.68
N LEU A 6 15.91 -27.52 -7.30
CA LEU A 6 14.89 -26.71 -7.95
C LEU A 6 15.52 -25.96 -9.13
N ALA A 7 15.02 -26.26 -10.31
CA ALA A 7 15.41 -25.61 -11.56
C ALA A 7 14.69 -24.25 -11.65
N GLY A 8 15.46 -23.17 -11.82
CA GLY A 8 14.93 -21.84 -12.08
C GLY A 8 14.43 -21.72 -13.51
N VAL A 9 13.21 -21.24 -13.65
CA VAL A 9 12.64 -20.82 -14.94
C VAL A 9 12.86 -19.32 -15.10
N ILE A 10 13.73 -18.95 -16.03
CA ILE A 10 13.96 -17.56 -16.44
C ILE A 10 12.97 -17.26 -17.56
N ILE A 11 11.99 -16.40 -17.31
CA ILE A 11 11.10 -15.88 -18.34
C ILE A 11 11.69 -14.59 -18.87
N LEU A 12 12.13 -14.64 -20.12
CA LEU A 12 12.69 -13.51 -20.87
C LEU A 12 11.54 -12.83 -21.63
N ILE A 13 11.12 -11.64 -21.17
CA ILE A 13 10.11 -10.84 -21.87
C ILE A 13 10.83 -9.89 -22.82
N VAL A 14 10.63 -10.12 -24.12
CA VAL A 14 11.09 -9.23 -25.18
C VAL A 14 10.03 -8.16 -25.42
N ILE A 15 10.38 -6.89 -25.17
CA ILE A 15 9.53 -5.73 -25.48
C ILE A 15 9.93 -5.23 -26.86
N ALA A 16 9.01 -5.35 -27.83
CA ALA A 16 9.15 -4.75 -29.15
C ALA A 16 8.65 -3.31 -29.12
N ALA A 17 9.54 -2.36 -29.37
CA ALA A 17 9.20 -0.95 -29.57
C ALA A 17 8.78 -0.71 -31.01
N VAL A 18 7.55 -0.22 -31.24
CA VAL A 18 7.08 0.25 -32.53
C VAL A 18 7.14 1.77 -32.55
N MET A 19 8.07 2.32 -33.33
CA MET A 19 8.12 3.74 -33.69
C MET A 19 7.24 3.98 -34.92
N ALA A 20 6.19 4.79 -34.78
CA ALA A 20 5.45 5.34 -35.92
C ALA A 20 5.68 6.85 -36.00
N SER A 21 6.53 7.27 -36.93
CA SER A 21 6.68 8.66 -37.37
C SER A 21 5.61 8.96 -38.42
N ALA A 22 4.80 9.97 -38.22
CA ALA A 22 3.98 10.57 -39.27
C ALA A 22 4.14 12.08 -39.24
N CYS A 23 4.86 12.57 -40.25
CA CYS A 23 4.98 13.98 -40.62
C CYS A 23 3.98 14.29 -41.73
N GLY A 24 3.29 15.42 -41.69
CA GLY A 24 2.40 15.93 -42.72
C GLY A 24 1.63 17.13 -42.19
N GLY A 25 1.95 18.38 -42.50
CA GLY A 25 1.65 19.07 -43.72
C GLY A 25 0.52 20.08 -43.52
N GLY A 26 0.83 21.35 -43.55
CA GLY A 26 0.14 22.61 -43.37
C GLY A 26 -1.31 22.74 -43.83
N GLY A 27 -1.99 23.72 -43.20
CA GLY A 27 -3.31 24.22 -43.55
C GLY A 27 -3.81 25.23 -42.54
N SER A 28 -3.53 26.53 -42.79
CA SER A 28 -4.10 27.64 -42.02
C SER A 28 -5.58 27.78 -42.34
N THR A 29 -6.45 27.52 -41.41
CA THR A 29 -7.84 28.02 -41.41
C THR A 29 -8.18 28.51 -40.01
N SER A 30 -8.39 29.83 -39.94
CA SER A 30 -8.94 30.51 -38.76
C SER A 30 -10.32 29.96 -38.44
N THR A 31 -10.44 29.17 -37.38
CA THR A 31 -11.71 28.81 -36.81
C THR A 31 -11.71 29.19 -35.32
N ASN A 32 -12.70 30.03 -35.01
CA ASN A 32 -13.12 30.44 -33.69
C ASN A 32 -12.98 29.32 -32.64
N PRO A 33 -12.31 29.54 -31.50
CA PRO A 33 -12.15 28.49 -30.51
C PRO A 33 -13.51 28.17 -29.89
N LYS A 34 -14.03 27.01 -30.27
CA LYS A 34 -15.11 26.36 -29.56
C LYS A 34 -14.60 26.14 -28.11
N PRO A 35 -15.40 26.46 -27.07
CA PRO A 35 -14.98 26.22 -25.70
C PRO A 35 -14.68 24.72 -25.57
N THR A 36 -13.40 24.43 -25.40
CA THR A 36 -12.93 23.09 -25.08
C THR A 36 -13.55 22.74 -23.73
N ALA A 37 -14.35 21.71 -23.70
CA ALA A 37 -14.87 21.14 -22.48
C ALA A 37 -13.65 20.90 -21.57
N VAL A 38 -13.66 21.54 -20.40
CA VAL A 38 -12.67 21.29 -19.36
C VAL A 38 -12.74 19.79 -19.09
N ALA A 39 -11.70 19.08 -19.47
CA ALA A 39 -11.57 17.67 -19.11
C ALA A 39 -11.77 17.61 -17.59
N SER A 40 -12.82 16.89 -17.19
CA SER A 40 -13.05 16.59 -15.78
C SER A 40 -11.77 15.96 -15.29
N SER A 41 -11.01 16.68 -14.47
CA SER A 41 -9.83 16.14 -13.84
C SER A 41 -10.31 14.99 -12.98
N ASN A 42 -10.10 13.76 -13.44
CA ASN A 42 -10.17 12.60 -12.58
C ASN A 42 -9.15 12.85 -11.50
N ILE A 43 -9.59 13.34 -10.36
CA ILE A 43 -8.75 13.45 -9.16
C ILE A 43 -8.44 12.01 -8.81
N SER A 44 -7.26 11.54 -9.23
CA SER A 44 -6.79 10.22 -8.86
C SER A 44 -6.63 10.21 -7.34
N LYS A 45 -7.21 9.21 -6.71
CA LYS A 45 -7.14 9.03 -5.26
C LYS A 45 -5.97 8.09 -4.93
N PRO A 46 -5.44 8.14 -3.71
CA PRO A 46 -4.58 7.07 -3.20
C PRO A 46 -5.26 5.71 -3.33
N SER A 47 -4.49 4.67 -3.58
CA SER A 47 -4.96 3.29 -3.62
C SER A 47 -4.05 2.45 -2.74
N PRO A 48 -4.27 2.46 -1.42
CA PRO A 48 -3.40 1.77 -0.50
C PRO A 48 -3.61 0.26 -0.50
N ALA A 49 -2.51 -0.47 -0.34
CA ALA A 49 -2.49 -1.91 -0.15
C ALA A 49 -1.55 -2.27 1.00
N VAL A 50 -1.93 -3.27 1.80
CA VAL A 50 -1.04 -3.84 2.83
C VAL A 50 -0.15 -4.88 2.16
N LEU A 51 1.17 -4.68 2.21
CA LEU A 51 2.14 -5.61 1.63
C LEU A 51 2.63 -6.66 2.64
N LEU A 52 2.86 -6.24 3.88
CA LEU A 52 3.45 -7.09 4.91
C LEU A 52 2.93 -6.69 6.28
N VAL A 53 2.65 -7.69 7.09
CA VAL A 53 2.36 -7.52 8.51
C VAL A 53 3.29 -8.44 9.30
N ASN A 54 4.10 -7.86 10.17
CA ASN A 54 4.91 -8.60 11.13
C ASN A 54 4.38 -8.30 12.54
N ALA A 55 3.82 -9.32 13.17
CA ALA A 55 3.20 -9.23 14.49
C ALA A 55 4.06 -9.93 15.53
N THR A 56 4.47 -9.22 16.58
CA THR A 56 5.33 -9.74 17.64
C THR A 56 4.83 -9.34 19.02
N THR A 57 5.23 -10.09 20.03
CA THR A 57 5.00 -9.72 21.42
C THR A 57 6.32 -9.28 22.05
N ALA A 58 6.28 -8.19 22.79
CA ALA A 58 7.41 -7.70 23.59
C ALA A 58 6.96 -7.34 25.00
N GLY A 59 7.92 -7.15 25.89
CA GLY A 59 7.67 -6.70 27.26
C GLY A 59 8.38 -7.52 28.31
N VAL A 60 8.36 -6.99 29.54
CA VAL A 60 8.98 -7.59 30.72
C VAL A 60 8.06 -7.43 31.92
N LEU A 61 8.10 -8.41 32.82
CA LEU A 61 7.26 -8.45 34.03
C LEU A 61 5.77 -8.35 33.67
N ASP A 62 5.06 -7.37 34.18
CA ASP A 62 3.62 -7.20 33.95
C ASP A 62 3.30 -6.23 32.79
N ASN A 63 4.31 -5.78 32.04
CA ASN A 63 4.15 -4.87 30.92
C ASN A 63 4.40 -5.60 29.60
N TYR A 64 3.34 -6.13 28.99
CA TYR A 64 3.39 -6.80 27.68
C TYR A 64 2.73 -5.96 26.62
N TYR A 65 3.27 -6.05 25.39
CA TYR A 65 2.78 -5.31 24.22
C TYR A 65 2.74 -6.21 23.01
N ALA A 66 1.64 -6.11 22.23
CA ALA A 66 1.64 -6.54 20.86
C ALA A 66 2.21 -5.41 19.98
N ILE A 67 3.10 -5.76 19.08
CA ILE A 67 3.72 -4.83 18.15
C ILE A 67 3.38 -5.30 16.74
N LEU A 68 2.71 -4.43 15.96
CA LEU A 68 2.44 -4.65 14.55
C LEU A 68 3.35 -3.73 13.74
N ASN A 69 4.27 -4.30 12.96
CA ASN A 69 5.01 -3.59 11.92
C ASN A 69 4.29 -3.85 10.59
N ILE A 70 3.68 -2.81 10.04
CA ILE A 70 2.81 -2.89 8.88
C ILE A 70 3.46 -2.12 7.74
N THR A 71 3.73 -2.79 6.63
CA THR A 71 4.20 -2.14 5.41
C THR A 71 3.00 -1.90 4.49
N ALA A 72 2.65 -0.65 4.28
CA ALA A 72 1.62 -0.22 3.34
C ALA A 72 2.27 0.41 2.10
N LYS A 73 1.69 0.16 0.93
CA LYS A 73 2.08 0.73 -0.36
C LYS A 73 0.92 1.53 -0.93
N ASN A 74 1.21 2.63 -1.60
CA ASN A 74 0.21 3.37 -2.37
C ASN A 74 0.39 3.06 -3.87
N GLU A 75 -0.61 2.46 -4.49
CA GLU A 75 -0.63 2.14 -5.93
C GLU A 75 -1.38 3.19 -6.76
N GLY A 76 -2.02 4.16 -6.11
CA GLY A 76 -2.75 5.27 -6.72
C GLY A 76 -1.97 6.57 -6.76
N ALA A 77 -2.68 7.68 -6.73
CA ALA A 77 -2.08 9.02 -6.66
C ALA A 77 -1.48 9.31 -5.28
N ASP A 78 -0.62 10.32 -5.24
CA ASP A 78 -0.05 10.83 -3.99
C ASP A 78 -1.15 11.25 -3.01
N GLY A 79 -0.98 10.93 -1.73
CA GLY A 79 -1.93 11.37 -0.72
C GLY A 79 -1.76 10.70 0.64
N ILE A 80 -2.68 11.05 1.53
CA ILE A 80 -2.72 10.48 2.86
C ILE A 80 -3.43 9.14 2.82
N VAL A 81 -2.82 8.15 3.47
CA VAL A 81 -3.36 6.82 3.72
C VAL A 81 -3.40 6.62 5.22
N ILE A 82 -4.49 6.11 5.75
CA ILE A 82 -4.61 5.75 7.16
C ILE A 82 -4.31 4.26 7.28
N VAL A 83 -3.25 3.92 8.01
CA VAL A 83 -2.92 2.54 8.34
C VAL A 83 -3.56 2.20 9.67
N VAL A 84 -4.46 1.23 9.66
CA VAL A 84 -5.24 0.81 10.81
C VAL A 84 -4.79 -0.57 11.24
N GLY A 85 -4.48 -0.71 12.51
CA GLY A 85 -4.24 -2.00 13.14
C GLY A 85 -5.21 -2.23 14.29
N SER A 86 -5.63 -3.46 14.46
CA SER A 86 -6.40 -3.89 15.61
C SER A 86 -5.84 -5.18 16.17
N ILE A 87 -5.97 -5.37 17.47
CA ILE A 87 -5.72 -6.65 18.14
C ILE A 87 -6.94 -7.05 18.94
N THR A 88 -7.27 -8.32 18.91
CA THR A 88 -8.33 -8.90 19.75
C THR A 88 -7.69 -9.88 20.73
N GLN A 89 -7.90 -9.65 22.04
CA GLN A 89 -7.45 -10.52 23.11
C GLN A 89 -8.61 -10.75 24.09
N ALA A 90 -8.91 -11.99 24.40
CA ALA A 90 -10.02 -12.37 25.32
C ALA A 90 -11.35 -11.68 24.98
N GLY A 91 -11.70 -11.63 23.70
CA GLY A 91 -12.95 -11.03 23.22
C GLY A 91 -12.99 -9.49 23.25
N GLN A 92 -11.90 -8.82 23.64
CA GLN A 92 -11.78 -7.38 23.61
C GLN A 92 -10.88 -6.94 22.46
N THR A 93 -11.34 -5.98 21.66
CA THR A 93 -10.59 -5.42 20.53
C THR A 93 -10.07 -4.04 20.90
N GLN A 94 -8.79 -3.82 20.62
CA GLN A 94 -8.14 -2.52 20.64
C GLN A 94 -7.84 -2.11 19.20
N ARG A 95 -8.09 -0.86 18.82
CA ARG A 95 -7.81 -0.30 17.50
C ARG A 95 -6.87 0.89 17.64
N ASN A 96 -5.91 0.99 16.74
CA ASN A 96 -5.00 2.12 16.64
C ASN A 96 -4.78 2.45 15.15
N GLU A 97 -4.54 3.72 14.83
CA GLU A 97 -4.39 4.18 13.46
C GLU A 97 -3.29 5.24 13.33
N ILE A 98 -2.62 5.25 12.20
CA ILE A 98 -1.60 6.25 11.87
C ILE A 98 -1.84 6.75 10.44
N PRO A 99 -2.06 8.07 10.24
CA PRO A 99 -2.05 8.67 8.92
C PRO A 99 -0.62 8.78 8.40
N VAL A 100 -0.41 8.39 7.13
CA VAL A 100 0.89 8.40 6.45
C VAL A 100 0.71 9.03 5.09
N TYR A 101 1.55 10.00 4.73
CA TYR A 101 1.60 10.51 3.36
C TYR A 101 2.47 9.57 2.51
N LEU A 102 1.89 9.02 1.46
CA LEU A 102 2.57 8.15 0.51
C LEU A 102 2.48 8.72 -0.90
N THR A 103 3.61 8.81 -1.57
CA THR A 103 3.64 9.10 -3.00
C THR A 103 3.25 7.86 -3.81
N SER A 104 2.85 8.08 -5.04
CA SER A 104 2.49 7.00 -5.96
C SER A 104 3.60 5.96 -6.10
N GLY A 105 3.28 4.70 -5.96
CA GLY A 105 4.21 3.58 -6.01
C GLY A 105 5.11 3.39 -4.79
N SER A 106 5.11 4.34 -3.81
CA SER A 106 5.94 4.23 -2.62
C SER A 106 5.33 3.30 -1.56
N ALA A 107 6.18 2.76 -0.70
CA ALA A 107 5.80 1.96 0.44
C ALA A 107 6.49 2.47 1.71
N GLN A 108 5.81 2.35 2.84
CA GLN A 108 6.35 2.72 4.15
C GLN A 108 5.92 1.72 5.21
N THR A 109 6.82 1.45 6.16
CA THR A 109 6.51 0.62 7.33
C THR A 109 6.17 1.51 8.51
N VAL A 110 5.02 1.25 9.12
CA VAL A 110 4.57 1.88 10.36
C VAL A 110 4.56 0.87 11.49
N LYS A 111 4.73 1.35 12.73
CA LYS A 111 4.72 0.53 13.93
C LYS A 111 3.53 0.94 14.80
N LEU A 112 2.64 0.00 15.07
CA LEU A 112 1.56 0.13 16.05
C LEU A 112 1.88 -0.71 17.29
N VAL A 113 1.59 -0.17 18.46
CA VAL A 113 1.84 -0.83 19.75
C VAL A 113 0.54 -0.88 20.55
N PHE A 114 0.23 -2.05 21.08
CA PHE A 114 -0.98 -2.30 21.85
C PHE A 114 -0.62 -2.92 23.20
N PRO A 115 -1.08 -2.38 24.32
CA PRO A 115 -0.88 -2.99 25.61
C PRO A 115 -1.63 -4.32 25.72
N LEU A 116 -0.98 -5.36 26.18
CA LEU A 116 -1.59 -6.65 26.46
C LEU A 116 -1.86 -6.79 27.96
N LYS A 117 -2.98 -7.40 28.32
CA LYS A 117 -3.34 -7.61 29.74
C LYS A 117 -2.47 -8.65 30.44
N TRP A 118 -1.98 -9.65 29.68
CA TRP A 118 -1.11 -10.72 30.18
C TRP A 118 -0.30 -11.36 29.07
N LYS A 119 0.80 -11.97 29.46
CA LYS A 119 1.77 -12.60 28.55
C LYS A 119 1.23 -13.80 27.79
N GLY A 120 0.43 -14.62 28.44
CA GLY A 120 0.07 -15.97 27.95
C GLY A 120 -1.24 -16.04 27.19
N GLY A 121 -1.87 -14.93 26.88
CA GLY A 121 -3.13 -14.92 26.14
C GLY A 121 -2.90 -14.88 24.63
N ASP A 122 -3.60 -15.73 23.90
CA ASP A 122 -3.64 -15.62 22.44
C ASP A 122 -4.27 -14.29 22.06
N TRP A 123 -3.70 -13.63 21.06
CA TRP A 123 -4.24 -12.43 20.47
C TRP A 123 -4.18 -12.52 18.95
N THR A 124 -5.14 -11.90 18.28
CA THR A 124 -5.27 -11.95 16.83
C THR A 124 -5.14 -10.54 16.27
N PRO A 125 -4.21 -10.30 15.33
CA PRO A 125 -4.10 -9.03 14.63
C PRO A 125 -5.08 -8.95 13.46
N THR A 126 -5.58 -7.74 13.20
CA THR A 126 -6.26 -7.38 11.98
C THR A 126 -5.67 -6.07 11.48
N VAL A 127 -5.42 -5.97 10.18
CA VAL A 127 -4.80 -4.78 9.57
C VAL A 127 -5.59 -4.41 8.33
N GLU A 128 -5.83 -3.12 8.17
CA GLU A 128 -6.49 -2.53 7.01
C GLU A 128 -5.89 -1.16 6.68
N THR A 129 -6.20 -0.65 5.50
CA THR A 129 -5.83 0.69 5.07
C THR A 129 -7.07 1.43 4.60
N GLU A 130 -7.17 2.71 4.98
CA GLU A 130 -8.30 3.58 4.65
C GLU A 130 -7.78 4.84 3.94
N ILE A 131 -8.69 5.51 3.23
CA ILE A 131 -8.47 6.84 2.65
C ILE A 131 -9.32 7.81 3.45
N PRO A 132 -8.77 8.97 3.86
CA PRO A 132 -9.53 9.99 4.61
C PRO A 132 -10.69 10.57 3.84
#